data_81d9e18da54aab5c7d663aa7f8cf8328
#
_entry.id   81d9e18da54aab5c7d663aa7f8cf8328
#
_cell.length_a   1.000
_cell.length_b   1.000
_cell.length_c   1.000
_cell.angle_alpha   90.00
_cell.angle_beta   90.00
_cell.angle_gamma   90.00
#
_symmetry.space_group_name_H-M   'P 1'
#
loop_
_entity.id
_entity.type
_entity.pdbx_description
1 polymer ?
#
loop_
_entity_poly.entity_id
_entity_poly.type
_entity_poly.pdbx_seq_one_letter_code
_entity_poly.pdbx_strand_id
1 'polypeptide(L)'
;MSLNFLLYFERTEWRVIETMECKIIPFWTAVERDRTDADKAEMLLSQAMEGFHKKLVVLDDDPTGVQTVHDVSVYTDWEEESIRNGFEEKEAMFFILTNSRSFSVEETTKVHQDIAARVAKVARELGQDFMIISRGDSTLRGHYPLETQLLADGLTKNEGVVIDGEIICPFFPEGGRYTMDNIHYVKEQDNLVPAGMTEFARDKTFGYKSSDLTEYVEEKTEGKYHKEDCITISLDELNALDVQGIKDKLMSAQNMAKIIVNAVSYADLKVFCAA
;
A
#
# COMPACT_ATOMS: atom_id res chain seq x y z
N MET A 1 -6.84 -35.29 -9.89
CA MET A 1 -8.15 -34.97 -9.30
C MET A 1 -8.16 -35.48 -7.88
N SER A 2 -7.96 -34.64 -6.92
CA SER A 2 -8.12 -34.99 -5.49
C SER A 2 -8.79 -33.79 -4.83
N LEU A 3 -10.10 -33.91 -4.60
CA LEU A 3 -10.89 -32.97 -3.81
C LEU A 3 -10.69 -33.34 -2.34
N ASN A 4 -10.05 -32.46 -1.58
CA ASN A 4 -10.03 -32.55 -0.14
C ASN A 4 -11.18 -31.72 0.42
N PHE A 5 -12.24 -32.41 0.88
CA PHE A 5 -13.32 -31.83 1.67
C PHE A 5 -12.99 -31.99 3.15
N LEU A 6 -12.92 -30.90 3.90
CA LEU A 6 -12.98 -30.91 5.34
C LEU A 6 -14.43 -30.65 5.78
N LEU A 7 -15.09 -31.65 6.35
CA LEU A 7 -16.41 -31.57 6.91
C LEU A 7 -16.31 -31.15 8.39
N TYR A 8 -16.86 -29.99 8.74
CA TYR A 8 -17.08 -29.59 10.13
C TYR A 8 -18.59 -29.65 10.43
N PHE A 9 -18.97 -30.43 11.44
CA PHE A 9 -20.37 -30.63 11.85
C PHE A 9 -20.69 -29.72 13.01
N GLU A 10 -21.55 -28.69 12.81
CA GLU A 10 -22.58 -28.27 13.77
C GLU A 10 -23.65 -27.41 13.11
N ARG A 11 -24.85 -27.99 13.10
CA ARG A 11 -26.21 -27.45 12.87
C ARG A 11 -26.41 -26.24 11.95
N THR A 12 -27.06 -26.54 10.82
CA THR A 12 -27.89 -25.68 9.94
C THR A 12 -27.16 -24.64 9.10
N GLU A 13 -27.06 -24.97 7.86
CA GLU A 13 -26.63 -24.27 6.66
C GLU A 13 -25.19 -24.61 6.20
N TRP A 14 -25.14 -25.40 5.17
CA TRP A 14 -23.93 -25.71 4.45
C TRP A 14 -23.49 -24.47 3.67
N ARG A 15 -22.53 -23.72 4.18
CA ARG A 15 -21.73 -22.83 3.35
C ARG A 15 -20.50 -23.60 2.86
N VAL A 16 -20.44 -23.86 1.58
CA VAL A 16 -19.19 -24.26 0.91
C VAL A 16 -18.30 -23.04 0.98
N ILE A 17 -17.33 -23.05 1.87
CA ILE A 17 -16.21 -22.09 1.80
C ILE A 17 -15.32 -22.62 0.69
N GLU A 18 -15.56 -22.16 -0.55
CA GLU A 18 -14.56 -22.28 -1.60
C GLU A 18 -13.37 -21.44 -1.16
N THR A 19 -12.31 -22.08 -0.70
CA THR A 19 -11.00 -21.43 -0.64
C THR A 19 -10.66 -21.03 -2.06
N MET A 20 -10.65 -19.72 -2.36
CA MET A 20 -10.27 -19.24 -3.69
C MET A 20 -8.83 -19.67 -3.93
N GLU A 21 -8.67 -20.70 -4.78
CA GLU A 21 -7.36 -21.11 -5.25
C GLU A 21 -6.74 -19.94 -6.03
N CYS A 22 -5.56 -19.53 -5.62
CA CYS A 22 -4.76 -18.53 -6.29
C CYS A 22 -4.41 -19.05 -7.69
N LYS A 23 -5.09 -18.55 -8.74
CA LYS A 23 -4.98 -19.06 -10.09
C LYS A 23 -4.82 -17.95 -11.12
N ILE A 24 -4.22 -18.31 -12.25
CA ILE A 24 -4.15 -17.43 -13.42
C ILE A 24 -5.58 -17.24 -13.96
N ILE A 25 -5.95 -15.97 -14.15
CA ILE A 25 -7.28 -15.60 -14.68
C ILE A 25 -7.12 -14.69 -15.90
N PRO A 26 -8.12 -14.63 -16.79
CA PRO A 26 -8.07 -13.68 -17.91
C PRO A 26 -8.09 -12.22 -17.43
N PHE A 27 -7.37 -11.34 -18.12
CA PHE A 27 -7.34 -9.90 -17.79
C PHE A 27 -8.72 -9.24 -17.81
N TRP A 28 -9.61 -9.69 -18.69
CA TRP A 28 -10.98 -9.15 -18.74
C TRP A 28 -11.74 -9.28 -17.41
N THR A 29 -11.31 -10.20 -16.51
CA THR A 29 -11.88 -10.29 -15.15
C THR A 29 -11.70 -9.00 -14.36
N ALA A 30 -10.53 -8.34 -14.45
CA ALA A 30 -10.33 -7.04 -13.81
C ALA A 30 -11.23 -5.97 -14.44
N VAL A 31 -11.41 -6.00 -15.76
CA VAL A 31 -12.29 -5.08 -16.47
C VAL A 31 -13.76 -5.25 -16.05
N GLU A 32 -14.21 -6.48 -15.82
CA GLU A 32 -15.57 -6.74 -15.31
C GLU A 32 -15.77 -6.32 -13.85
N ARG A 33 -14.71 -6.31 -13.08
CA ARG A 33 -14.72 -5.89 -11.67
C ARG A 33 -14.60 -4.36 -11.51
N ASP A 34 -14.16 -3.66 -12.55
CA ASP A 34 -14.12 -2.20 -12.59
C ASP A 34 -15.52 -1.62 -12.82
N ARG A 35 -16.23 -1.41 -11.72
CA ARG A 35 -17.62 -0.93 -11.72
C ARG A 35 -17.79 0.38 -10.96
N THR A 36 -16.69 0.93 -10.44
CA THR A 36 -16.70 2.17 -9.70
C THR A 36 -17.03 3.34 -10.64
N ASP A 37 -18.06 4.11 -10.28
CA ASP A 37 -18.48 5.30 -11.03
C ASP A 37 -17.38 6.37 -10.95
N ALA A 38 -16.66 6.55 -12.03
CA ALA A 38 -15.48 7.42 -12.08
C ALA A 38 -15.80 8.89 -11.80
N ASP A 39 -16.96 9.37 -12.29
CA ASP A 39 -17.37 10.77 -12.09
C ASP A 39 -17.75 11.03 -10.63
N LYS A 40 -18.46 10.09 -10.01
CA LYS A 40 -18.78 10.21 -8.58
C LYS A 40 -17.55 10.04 -7.69
N ALA A 41 -16.64 9.13 -8.04
CA ALA A 41 -15.37 8.97 -7.34
C ALA A 41 -14.55 10.26 -7.37
N GLU A 42 -14.49 10.94 -8.53
CA GLU A 42 -13.83 12.25 -8.66
C GLU A 42 -14.48 13.32 -7.78
N MET A 43 -15.81 13.37 -7.76
CA MET A 43 -16.53 14.33 -6.91
C MET A 43 -16.26 14.08 -5.42
N LEU A 44 -16.27 12.83 -4.98
CA LEU A 44 -15.98 12.46 -3.58
C LEU A 44 -14.56 12.85 -3.18
N LEU A 45 -13.58 12.54 -4.03
CA LEU A 45 -12.19 12.92 -3.79
C LEU A 45 -12.04 14.44 -3.74
N SER A 46 -12.61 15.17 -4.71
CA SER A 46 -12.54 16.64 -4.75
C SER A 46 -13.09 17.27 -3.46
N GLN A 47 -14.22 16.76 -2.96
CA GLN A 47 -14.80 17.22 -1.69
C GLN A 47 -13.89 16.93 -0.49
N ALA A 48 -13.31 15.73 -0.43
CA ALA A 48 -12.39 15.37 0.65
C ALA A 48 -11.10 16.21 0.62
N MET A 49 -10.60 16.55 -0.56
CA MET A 49 -9.39 17.35 -0.74
C MET A 49 -9.55 18.80 -0.27
N GLU A 50 -10.76 19.36 -0.19
CA GLU A 50 -10.97 20.71 0.34
C GLU A 50 -10.47 20.88 1.79
N GLY A 51 -10.50 19.79 2.58
CA GLY A 51 -10.02 19.76 3.97
C GLY A 51 -8.62 19.17 4.13
N PHE A 52 -7.96 18.75 3.08
CA PHE A 52 -6.65 18.12 3.16
C PHE A 52 -5.52 19.14 3.03
N HIS A 53 -4.77 19.33 4.10
CA HIS A 53 -3.68 20.32 4.17
C HIS A 53 -2.32 19.71 4.53
N LYS A 54 -2.21 18.39 4.56
CA LYS A 54 -0.96 17.71 4.86
C LYS A 54 -0.04 17.69 3.65
N LYS A 55 1.26 17.82 3.89
CA LYS A 55 2.27 17.57 2.87
C LYS A 55 2.50 16.06 2.74
N LEU A 56 2.55 15.54 1.53
CA LEU A 56 2.91 14.14 1.25
C LEU A 56 4.42 14.05 1.03
N VAL A 57 5.10 13.30 1.90
CA VAL A 57 6.52 12.99 1.77
C VAL A 57 6.64 11.57 1.23
N VAL A 58 7.05 11.43 -0.03
CA VAL A 58 7.15 10.13 -0.69
C VAL A 58 8.59 9.66 -0.66
N LEU A 59 8.85 8.54 0.02
CA LEU A 59 10.15 7.87 -0.02
C LEU A 59 10.14 6.86 -1.14
N ASP A 60 11.07 7.01 -2.09
CA ASP A 60 11.13 6.17 -3.28
C ASP A 60 12.37 5.26 -3.22
N ASP A 61 12.14 3.96 -3.24
CA ASP A 61 13.19 2.94 -3.12
C ASP A 61 13.99 2.72 -4.41
N ASP A 62 13.53 3.27 -5.53
CA ASP A 62 14.11 3.08 -6.86
C ASP A 62 13.87 4.30 -7.76
N PRO A 63 14.85 4.74 -8.58
CA PRO A 63 14.74 5.94 -9.43
C PRO A 63 13.59 5.91 -10.45
N THR A 64 12.97 4.77 -10.66
CA THR A 64 11.85 4.62 -11.60
C THR A 64 10.48 4.95 -11.01
N GLY A 65 10.41 5.25 -9.71
CA GLY A 65 9.16 5.48 -8.99
C GLY A 65 8.37 6.70 -9.43
N VAL A 66 9.02 7.69 -10.00
CA VAL A 66 8.39 8.96 -10.44
C VAL A 66 7.91 8.94 -11.89
N GLN A 67 7.93 7.79 -12.57
CA GLN A 67 7.60 7.70 -14.00
C GLN A 67 6.16 8.10 -14.36
N THR A 68 5.24 8.02 -13.42
CA THR A 68 3.81 8.31 -13.64
C THR A 68 3.37 9.64 -13.05
N VAL A 69 4.27 10.43 -12.49
CA VAL A 69 3.99 11.75 -11.92
C VAL A 69 4.81 12.82 -12.64
N HIS A 70 4.31 14.05 -12.64
CA HIS A 70 4.97 15.21 -13.23
C HIS A 70 4.82 16.42 -12.31
N ASP A 71 5.62 17.44 -12.54
CA ASP A 71 5.62 18.69 -11.78
C ASP A 71 5.81 18.47 -10.25
N VAL A 72 6.63 17.48 -9.88
CA VAL A 72 6.99 17.18 -8.49
C VAL A 72 8.51 17.22 -8.34
N SER A 73 8.98 17.72 -7.21
CA SER A 73 10.42 17.73 -6.90
C SER A 73 10.87 16.37 -6.38
N VAL A 74 12.05 15.95 -6.82
CA VAL A 74 12.72 14.72 -6.38
C VAL A 74 14.06 15.10 -5.77
N TYR A 75 14.17 14.96 -4.47
CA TYR A 75 15.43 15.16 -3.75
C TYR A 75 16.22 13.86 -3.72
N THR A 76 17.50 13.94 -4.07
CA THR A 76 18.40 12.78 -4.10
C THR A 76 19.23 12.65 -2.82
N ASP A 77 18.96 13.47 -1.85
CA ASP A 77 19.47 13.41 -0.50
C ASP A 77 18.34 13.70 0.50
N TRP A 78 18.61 13.52 1.78
CA TRP A 78 17.66 13.79 2.86
C TRP A 78 18.27 14.72 3.92
N GLU A 79 19.09 15.65 3.47
CA GLU A 79 19.56 16.71 4.36
C GLU A 79 18.39 17.62 4.81
N GLU A 80 18.52 18.22 5.98
CA GLU A 80 17.43 19.05 6.54
C GLU A 80 17.04 20.20 5.60
N GLU A 81 18.00 20.75 4.86
CA GLU A 81 17.77 21.81 3.87
C GLU A 81 16.89 21.30 2.70
N SER A 82 17.22 20.12 2.15
CA SER A 82 16.43 19.49 1.07
C SER A 82 15.02 19.17 1.52
N ILE A 83 14.85 18.61 2.71
CA ILE A 83 13.53 18.32 3.28
C ILE A 83 12.74 19.61 3.50
N ARG A 84 13.39 20.67 4.04
CA ARG A 84 12.76 21.99 4.25
C ARG A 84 12.28 22.59 2.93
N ASN A 85 13.11 22.57 1.91
CA ASN A 85 12.72 23.03 0.57
C ASN A 85 11.48 22.29 0.07
N GLY A 86 11.42 20.96 0.22
CA GLY A 86 10.26 20.15 -0.16
C GLY A 86 8.98 20.54 0.62
N PHE A 87 9.09 20.83 1.91
CA PHE A 87 7.94 21.31 2.70
C PHE A 87 7.47 22.71 2.29
N GLU A 88 8.37 23.58 1.89
CA GLU A 88 8.09 25.00 1.53
C GLU A 88 7.58 25.15 0.09
N GLU A 89 7.67 24.11 -0.76
CA GLU A 89 7.08 24.10 -2.10
C GLU A 89 5.55 24.25 -2.06
N LYS A 90 4.98 24.72 -3.18
CA LYS A 90 3.52 24.89 -3.31
C LYS A 90 2.79 23.57 -3.51
N GLU A 91 3.46 22.62 -4.14
CA GLU A 91 2.93 21.31 -4.46
C GLU A 91 2.61 20.54 -3.20
N ALA A 92 1.54 19.75 -3.22
CA ALA A 92 1.10 18.98 -2.05
C ALA A 92 2.07 17.83 -1.70
N MET A 93 3.00 17.47 -2.60
CA MET A 93 3.94 16.38 -2.38
C MET A 93 5.33 16.67 -2.93
N PHE A 94 6.32 16.00 -2.33
CA PHE A 94 7.67 15.89 -2.86
C PHE A 94 8.23 14.50 -2.61
N PHE A 95 9.23 14.11 -3.40
CA PHE A 95 9.89 12.81 -3.33
C PHE A 95 11.27 12.93 -2.71
N ILE A 96 11.64 11.92 -1.94
CA ILE A 96 13.01 11.67 -1.49
C ILE A 96 13.43 10.32 -2.08
N LEU A 97 14.36 10.33 -3.00
CA LEU A 97 14.92 9.13 -3.60
C LEU A 97 15.92 8.50 -2.62
N THR A 98 15.52 7.43 -1.98
CA THR A 98 16.39 6.69 -1.05
C THR A 98 17.29 5.69 -1.76
N ASN A 99 16.83 5.12 -2.87
CA ASN A 99 17.46 4.00 -3.59
C ASN A 99 17.68 2.76 -2.70
N SER A 100 16.87 2.60 -1.67
CA SER A 100 17.04 1.61 -0.61
C SER A 100 16.89 0.17 -1.07
N ARG A 101 16.25 -0.09 -2.22
CA ARG A 101 16.17 -1.42 -2.80
C ARG A 101 17.56 -2.04 -3.07
N SER A 102 18.57 -1.20 -3.29
CA SER A 102 19.95 -1.64 -3.51
C SER A 102 20.79 -1.77 -2.23
N PHE A 103 20.23 -1.39 -1.07
CA PHE A 103 20.96 -1.35 0.19
C PHE A 103 20.90 -2.68 0.95
N SER A 104 21.86 -2.84 1.86
CA SER A 104 21.78 -3.85 2.92
C SER A 104 20.70 -3.47 3.95
N VAL A 105 20.30 -4.44 4.78
CA VAL A 105 19.38 -4.18 5.91
C VAL A 105 19.92 -3.10 6.86
N GLU A 106 21.25 -3.10 7.12
CA GLU A 106 21.89 -2.10 7.99
C GLU A 106 21.85 -0.70 7.39
N GLU A 107 22.16 -0.56 6.10
CA GLU A 107 22.09 0.72 5.40
C GLU A 107 20.65 1.23 5.34
N THR A 108 19.69 0.39 4.97
CA THR A 108 18.25 0.73 4.95
C THR A 108 17.78 1.19 6.33
N THR A 109 18.20 0.48 7.39
CA THR A 109 17.85 0.84 8.78
C THR A 109 18.34 2.25 9.11
N LYS A 110 19.59 2.55 8.84
CA LYS A 110 20.19 3.84 9.15
C LYS A 110 19.49 4.96 8.37
N VAL A 111 19.31 4.77 7.07
CA VAL A 111 18.71 5.79 6.18
C VAL A 111 17.29 6.11 6.62
N HIS A 112 16.44 5.11 6.86
CA HIS A 112 15.04 5.35 7.24
C HIS A 112 14.91 5.98 8.64
N GLN A 113 15.79 5.61 9.58
CA GLN A 113 15.84 6.28 10.89
C GLN A 113 16.27 7.76 10.76
N ASP A 114 17.27 8.03 9.94
CA ASP A 114 17.74 9.41 9.70
C ASP A 114 16.64 10.26 9.02
N ILE A 115 15.99 9.71 8.00
CA ILE A 115 14.89 10.40 7.30
C ILE A 115 13.71 10.66 8.25
N ALA A 116 13.25 9.66 8.99
CA ALA A 116 12.15 9.84 9.94
C ALA A 116 12.44 10.95 10.96
N ALA A 117 13.67 10.98 11.50
CA ALA A 117 14.05 11.98 12.47
C ALA A 117 14.11 13.41 11.86
N ARG A 118 14.66 13.54 10.65
CA ARG A 118 14.82 14.85 9.97
C ARG A 118 13.48 15.37 9.46
N VAL A 119 12.63 14.52 8.86
CA VAL A 119 11.29 14.90 8.42
C VAL A 119 10.45 15.37 9.59
N ALA A 120 10.43 14.62 10.70
CA ALA A 120 9.73 14.99 11.92
C ALA A 120 10.21 16.34 12.50
N LYS A 121 11.54 16.54 12.54
CA LYS A 121 12.15 17.80 13.02
C LYS A 121 11.74 18.99 12.16
N VAL A 122 11.91 18.89 10.85
CA VAL A 122 11.63 19.99 9.93
C VAL A 122 10.14 20.34 9.91
N ALA A 123 9.27 19.31 9.85
CA ALA A 123 7.82 19.51 9.89
C ALA A 123 7.38 20.27 11.16
N ARG A 124 7.92 19.90 12.33
CA ARG A 124 7.66 20.59 13.61
C ARG A 124 8.15 22.03 13.60
N GLU A 125 9.34 22.30 13.07
CA GLU A 125 9.89 23.66 12.97
C GLU A 125 9.04 24.58 12.08
N LEU A 126 8.44 23.99 11.02
CA LEU A 126 7.57 24.73 10.11
C LEU A 126 6.10 24.75 10.55
N GLY A 127 5.73 23.97 11.57
CA GLY A 127 4.33 23.79 11.98
C GLY A 127 3.46 23.15 10.87
N GLN A 128 4.06 22.28 10.07
CA GLN A 128 3.43 21.66 8.91
C GLN A 128 3.05 20.20 9.19
N ASP A 129 1.78 19.88 9.04
CA ASP A 129 1.31 18.49 9.07
C ASP A 129 1.75 17.73 7.82
N PHE A 130 2.05 16.45 7.97
CA PHE A 130 2.49 15.62 6.87
C PHE A 130 1.99 14.17 6.96
N MET A 131 2.16 13.44 5.87
CA MET A 131 1.97 12.00 5.76
C MET A 131 3.15 11.42 4.99
N ILE A 132 3.65 10.25 5.40
CA ILE A 132 4.72 9.55 4.68
C ILE A 132 4.11 8.45 3.82
N ILE A 133 4.57 8.36 2.58
CA ILE A 133 4.31 7.26 1.66
C ILE A 133 5.63 6.54 1.42
N SER A 134 5.76 5.29 1.86
CA SER A 134 6.86 4.42 1.46
C SER A 134 6.50 3.78 0.12
N ARG A 135 7.07 4.33 -0.94
CA ARG A 135 6.84 3.85 -2.30
C ARG A 135 7.88 2.79 -2.63
N GLY A 136 7.43 1.57 -2.81
CA GLY A 136 8.25 0.43 -3.19
C GLY A 136 7.86 -0.17 -4.54
N ASP A 137 8.43 -1.33 -4.85
CA ASP A 137 8.14 -2.07 -6.07
C ASP A 137 6.72 -2.63 -6.06
N SER A 138 5.95 -2.33 -7.09
CA SER A 138 4.59 -2.85 -7.28
C SER A 138 4.52 -4.38 -7.48
N THR A 139 5.67 -5.06 -7.60
CA THR A 139 5.79 -6.53 -7.57
C THR A 139 6.28 -7.06 -6.22
N LEU A 140 6.11 -6.26 -5.15
CA LEU A 140 6.34 -6.62 -3.75
C LEU A 140 7.80 -6.90 -3.37
N ARG A 141 8.78 -6.47 -4.19
CA ARG A 141 10.21 -6.54 -3.86
C ARG A 141 10.63 -5.28 -3.12
N GLY A 142 11.33 -5.43 -2.03
CA GLY A 142 11.80 -4.33 -1.18
C GLY A 142 11.98 -4.78 0.26
N HIS A 143 12.43 -3.88 1.10
CA HIS A 143 12.69 -4.14 2.52
C HIS A 143 11.41 -4.08 3.39
N TYR A 144 10.27 -4.57 2.85
CA TYR A 144 9.05 -4.69 3.65
C TYR A 144 9.19 -5.87 4.66
N PRO A 145 8.79 -5.74 5.93
CA PRO A 145 8.17 -4.57 6.57
C PRO A 145 9.16 -3.59 7.22
N LEU A 146 10.46 -3.78 7.02
CA LEU A 146 11.52 -3.03 7.72
C LEU A 146 11.35 -1.52 7.55
N GLU A 147 11.21 -1.04 6.31
CA GLU A 147 11.15 0.39 5.98
C GLU A 147 9.98 1.06 6.68
N THR A 148 8.78 0.51 6.53
CA THR A 148 7.56 1.07 7.14
C THR A 148 7.57 1.03 8.66
N GLN A 149 8.12 -0.05 9.25
CA GLN A 149 8.29 -0.16 10.69
C GLN A 149 9.26 0.89 11.23
N LEU A 150 10.40 1.10 10.57
CA LEU A 150 11.38 2.12 10.98
C LEU A 150 10.83 3.54 10.91
N LEU A 151 10.03 3.83 9.88
CA LEU A 151 9.35 5.13 9.76
C LEU A 151 8.35 5.33 10.88
N ALA A 152 7.50 4.34 11.17
CA ALA A 152 6.52 4.40 12.25
C ALA A 152 7.20 4.56 13.63
N ASP A 153 8.23 3.76 13.91
CA ASP A 153 9.00 3.85 15.16
C ASP A 153 9.70 5.21 15.28
N GLY A 154 10.24 5.72 14.18
CA GLY A 154 10.90 7.01 14.12
C GLY A 154 9.93 8.17 14.40
N LEU A 155 8.75 8.16 13.81
CA LEU A 155 7.71 9.17 14.07
C LEU A 155 7.19 9.08 15.51
N THR A 156 6.95 7.89 16.01
CA THR A 156 6.53 7.72 17.42
C THR A 156 7.59 8.26 18.38
N LYS A 157 8.87 7.96 18.14
CA LYS A 157 9.97 8.41 18.98
C LYS A 157 10.17 9.94 18.95
N ASN A 158 10.06 10.55 17.77
CA ASN A 158 10.41 11.96 17.57
C ASN A 158 9.23 12.90 17.78
N GLU A 159 8.00 12.47 17.50
CA GLU A 159 6.79 13.30 17.56
C GLU A 159 5.76 12.80 18.59
N GLY A 160 5.98 11.64 19.19
CA GLY A 160 4.99 11.02 20.07
C GLY A 160 3.71 10.58 19.36
N VAL A 161 3.75 10.51 18.02
CA VAL A 161 2.60 10.09 17.20
C VAL A 161 2.54 8.58 17.17
N VAL A 162 1.38 8.03 17.51
CA VAL A 162 1.11 6.58 17.35
C VAL A 162 0.60 6.36 15.94
N ILE A 163 1.21 5.43 15.22
CA ILE A 163 0.75 5.00 13.90
C ILE A 163 -0.19 3.81 14.09
N ASP A 164 -1.47 4.04 13.88
CA ASP A 164 -2.51 3.04 14.12
C ASP A 164 -2.66 2.07 12.95
N GLY A 165 -2.34 2.46 11.71
CA GLY A 165 -2.48 1.62 10.53
C GLY A 165 -1.41 1.84 9.48
N GLU A 166 -1.14 0.80 8.72
CA GLU A 166 -0.31 0.79 7.51
C GLU A 166 -1.14 0.34 6.33
N ILE A 167 -1.24 1.21 5.31
CA ILE A 167 -1.99 0.93 4.09
C ILE A 167 -1.07 0.24 3.09
N ILE A 168 -1.51 -0.89 2.55
CA ILE A 168 -0.81 -1.69 1.55
C ILE A 168 -1.65 -1.70 0.27
N CYS A 169 -1.20 -0.97 -0.74
CA CYS A 169 -1.89 -0.80 -2.01
C CYS A 169 -0.88 -0.84 -3.18
N PRO A 170 -0.47 -2.02 -3.64
CA PRO A 170 0.53 -2.15 -4.71
C PRO A 170 -0.08 -1.98 -6.12
N PHE A 171 -1.20 -1.28 -6.24
CA PHE A 171 -1.87 -1.00 -7.52
C PHE A 171 -1.00 -0.15 -8.43
N PHE A 172 -0.81 -0.60 -9.68
CA PHE A 172 -0.06 0.12 -10.70
C PHE A 172 -0.50 -0.34 -12.11
N PRO A 173 -1.57 0.25 -12.68
CA PRO A 173 -2.18 -0.24 -13.91
C PRO A 173 -1.28 -0.05 -15.14
N GLU A 174 -0.43 1.00 -15.19
CA GLU A 174 0.55 1.22 -16.25
C GLU A 174 1.56 0.08 -16.35
N GLY A 175 1.91 -0.50 -15.21
CA GLY A 175 2.75 -1.70 -15.14
C GLY A 175 1.95 -3.00 -15.14
N GLY A 176 0.61 -2.95 -15.18
CA GLY A 176 -0.24 -4.13 -15.17
C GLY A 176 -0.38 -4.79 -13.79
N ARG A 177 -0.44 -4.01 -12.69
CA ARG A 177 -0.59 -4.51 -11.32
C ARG A 177 -1.96 -4.21 -10.78
N TYR A 178 -2.67 -5.24 -10.34
CA TYR A 178 -4.06 -5.19 -9.87
C TYR A 178 -4.21 -6.04 -8.62
N THR A 179 -5.11 -5.62 -7.71
CA THR A 179 -5.43 -6.41 -6.52
C THR A 179 -6.94 -6.65 -6.46
N MET A 180 -7.33 -7.92 -6.43
CA MET A 180 -8.73 -8.35 -6.35
C MET A 180 -8.85 -9.47 -5.33
N ASP A 181 -9.86 -9.39 -4.47
CA ASP A 181 -10.10 -10.39 -3.43
C ASP A 181 -8.84 -10.68 -2.59
N ASN A 182 -8.07 -9.61 -2.30
CA ASN A 182 -6.76 -9.56 -1.65
C ASN A 182 -5.60 -10.21 -2.45
N ILE A 183 -5.87 -10.85 -3.57
CA ILE A 183 -4.82 -11.44 -4.42
C ILE A 183 -4.23 -10.35 -5.31
N HIS A 184 -2.91 -10.20 -5.22
CA HIS A 184 -2.16 -9.29 -6.08
C HIS A 184 -1.75 -10.01 -7.37
N TYR A 185 -2.02 -9.36 -8.49
CA TYR A 185 -1.80 -9.91 -9.82
C TYR A 185 -0.84 -9.06 -10.65
N VAL A 186 -0.09 -9.74 -11.50
CA VAL A 186 0.72 -9.14 -12.57
C VAL A 186 0.09 -9.52 -13.91
N LYS A 187 -0.17 -8.52 -14.75
CA LYS A 187 -0.65 -8.76 -16.11
C LYS A 187 0.49 -9.27 -17.00
N GLU A 188 0.30 -10.43 -17.55
CA GLU A 188 1.16 -11.04 -18.56
C GLU A 188 0.31 -11.33 -19.81
N GLN A 189 0.52 -10.54 -20.86
CA GLN A 189 -0.30 -10.57 -22.08
C GLN A 189 -1.80 -10.38 -21.75
N ASP A 190 -2.63 -11.36 -22.02
CA ASP A 190 -4.08 -11.35 -21.80
C ASP A 190 -4.50 -12.00 -20.47
N ASN A 191 -3.54 -12.31 -19.60
CA ASN A 191 -3.79 -12.96 -18.32
C ASN A 191 -3.32 -12.11 -17.14
N LEU A 192 -3.95 -12.36 -16.00
CA LEU A 192 -3.51 -11.94 -14.69
C LEU A 192 -2.89 -13.13 -13.97
N VAL A 193 -1.61 -13.05 -13.70
CA VAL A 193 -0.83 -14.08 -13.01
C VAL A 193 -0.69 -13.65 -11.56
N PRO A 194 -1.07 -14.49 -10.58
CA PRO A 194 -0.83 -14.18 -9.17
C PRO A 194 0.63 -13.88 -8.91
N ALA A 195 0.92 -12.81 -8.18
CA ALA A 195 2.29 -12.28 -8.00
C ALA A 195 3.28 -13.33 -7.48
N GLY A 196 2.86 -14.21 -6.57
CA GLY A 196 3.67 -15.31 -6.03
C GLY A 196 4.04 -16.40 -7.06
N MET A 197 3.36 -16.43 -8.22
CA MET A 197 3.67 -17.35 -9.31
C MET A 197 4.64 -16.78 -10.33
N THR A 198 4.93 -15.48 -10.27
CA THR A 198 5.79 -14.76 -11.21
C THR A 198 7.28 -14.95 -10.89
N GLU A 199 8.14 -14.49 -11.81
CA GLU A 199 9.58 -14.44 -11.57
C GLU A 199 9.95 -13.47 -10.43
N PHE A 200 9.15 -12.43 -10.20
CA PHE A 200 9.40 -11.43 -9.16
C PHE A 200 9.39 -12.04 -7.75
N ALA A 201 8.51 -13.00 -7.50
CA ALA A 201 8.45 -13.71 -6.23
C ALA A 201 9.67 -14.60 -5.95
N ARG A 202 10.45 -14.92 -7.01
CA ARG A 202 11.67 -15.72 -6.91
C ARG A 202 12.93 -14.89 -6.71
N ASP A 203 12.78 -13.59 -6.43
CA ASP A 203 13.91 -12.73 -6.13
C ASP A 203 14.73 -13.32 -4.97
N LYS A 204 16.07 -13.25 -5.09
CA LYS A 204 16.97 -13.88 -4.12
C LYS A 204 16.99 -13.15 -2.77
N THR A 205 16.75 -11.84 -2.80
CA THR A 205 16.80 -10.99 -1.60
C THR A 205 15.41 -10.75 -1.03
N PHE A 206 14.44 -10.45 -1.89
CA PHE A 206 13.11 -10.00 -1.51
C PHE A 206 12.00 -11.01 -1.81
N GLY A 207 12.36 -12.24 -2.14
CA GLY A 207 11.42 -13.28 -2.52
C GLY A 207 10.28 -13.49 -1.51
N TYR A 208 9.16 -13.97 -2.01
CA TYR A 208 7.94 -14.27 -1.27
C TYR A 208 7.18 -15.42 -1.95
N LYS A 209 6.15 -15.94 -1.29
CA LYS A 209 5.38 -17.09 -1.81
C LYS A 209 3.92 -16.73 -2.06
N SER A 210 3.33 -15.95 -1.15
CA SER A 210 1.91 -15.68 -1.21
C SER A 210 1.57 -14.55 -2.16
N SER A 211 0.49 -14.72 -2.92
CA SER A 211 -0.12 -13.66 -3.74
C SER A 211 -1.28 -12.98 -3.03
N ASP A 212 -1.86 -13.62 -2.02
CA ASP A 212 -2.80 -12.99 -1.11
C ASP A 212 -2.02 -12.04 -0.19
N LEU A 213 -2.38 -10.75 -0.22
CA LEU A 213 -1.64 -9.72 0.51
C LEU A 213 -1.77 -9.87 2.02
N THR A 214 -2.82 -10.50 2.53
CA THR A 214 -2.95 -10.79 3.96
C THR A 214 -1.96 -11.88 4.38
N GLU A 215 -1.84 -12.93 3.58
CA GLU A 215 -0.84 -13.99 3.78
C GLU A 215 0.59 -13.48 3.53
N TYR A 216 0.78 -12.58 2.54
CA TYR A 216 2.06 -11.92 2.30
C TYR A 216 2.51 -11.12 3.53
N VAL A 217 1.59 -10.39 4.16
CA VAL A 217 1.86 -9.68 5.42
C VAL A 217 2.34 -10.66 6.49
N GLU A 218 1.59 -11.74 6.73
CA GLU A 218 1.97 -12.73 7.74
C GLU A 218 3.33 -13.38 7.42
N GLU A 219 3.57 -13.75 6.16
CA GLU A 219 4.85 -14.29 5.69
C GLU A 219 6.01 -13.32 5.95
N LYS A 220 5.88 -12.06 5.52
CA LYS A 220 6.96 -11.07 5.59
C LYS A 220 7.20 -10.52 6.98
N THR A 221 6.21 -10.58 7.84
CA THR A 221 6.32 -10.18 9.26
C THR A 221 6.63 -11.34 10.18
N GLU A 222 6.93 -12.53 9.63
CA GLU A 222 7.23 -13.76 10.39
C GLU A 222 6.15 -14.10 11.42
N GLY A 223 4.88 -13.85 11.08
CA GLY A 223 3.74 -14.10 11.95
C GLY A 223 3.51 -13.03 13.03
N LYS A 224 4.20 -11.89 12.98
CA LYS A 224 3.91 -10.77 13.90
C LYS A 224 2.53 -10.20 13.70
N TYR A 225 2.06 -10.16 12.46
CA TYR A 225 0.70 -9.77 12.06
C TYR A 225 0.07 -10.96 11.35
N HIS A 226 -1.03 -11.47 11.90
CA HIS A 226 -1.73 -12.60 11.30
C HIS A 226 -2.66 -12.14 10.18
N LYS A 227 -2.87 -13.00 9.21
CA LYS A 227 -3.70 -12.68 8.04
C LYS A 227 -5.15 -12.36 8.42
N GLU A 228 -5.67 -13.01 9.47
CA GLU A 228 -7.01 -12.79 10.00
C GLU A 228 -7.20 -11.43 10.65
N ASP A 229 -6.11 -10.79 11.08
CA ASP A 229 -6.12 -9.46 11.72
C ASP A 229 -5.98 -8.32 10.70
N CYS A 230 -5.73 -8.64 9.43
CA CYS A 230 -5.67 -7.63 8.38
C CYS A 230 -7.05 -7.02 8.11
N ILE A 231 -7.11 -5.69 8.07
CA ILE A 231 -8.27 -4.96 7.58
C ILE A 231 -8.24 -4.99 6.05
N THR A 232 -9.36 -5.33 5.41
CA THR A 232 -9.42 -5.36 3.94
C THR A 232 -10.48 -4.41 3.43
N ILE A 233 -10.12 -3.61 2.42
CA ILE A 233 -11.04 -2.76 1.67
C ILE A 233 -11.30 -3.47 0.34
N SER A 234 -12.52 -3.95 0.16
CA SER A 234 -12.93 -4.76 -0.98
C SER A 234 -13.31 -3.91 -2.20
N LEU A 235 -13.26 -4.50 -3.39
CA LEU A 235 -13.80 -3.86 -4.60
C LEU A 235 -15.31 -3.60 -4.49
N ASP A 236 -16.05 -4.44 -3.76
CA ASP A 236 -17.49 -4.25 -3.62
C ASP A 236 -17.83 -2.99 -2.81
N GLU A 237 -17.05 -2.66 -1.77
CA GLU A 237 -17.19 -1.43 -1.01
C GLU A 237 -16.82 -0.21 -1.86
N LEU A 238 -15.76 -0.30 -2.65
CA LEU A 238 -15.30 0.77 -3.54
C LEU A 238 -16.32 1.00 -4.67
N ASN A 239 -16.80 -0.06 -5.31
CA ASN A 239 -17.85 -0.02 -6.32
C ASN A 239 -19.18 0.56 -5.79
N ALA A 240 -19.49 0.30 -4.52
CA ALA A 240 -20.65 0.85 -3.85
C ALA A 240 -20.47 2.33 -3.43
N LEU A 241 -19.26 2.89 -3.56
CA LEU A 241 -18.90 4.23 -3.08
C LEU A 241 -19.14 4.38 -1.57
N ASP A 242 -18.90 3.31 -0.79
CA ASP A 242 -19.15 3.25 0.64
C ASP A 242 -18.06 3.95 1.45
N VAL A 243 -17.90 5.25 1.22
CA VAL A 243 -16.89 6.10 1.89
C VAL A 243 -17.02 6.01 3.42
N GLN A 244 -18.26 5.95 3.96
CA GLN A 244 -18.44 5.90 5.41
C GLN A 244 -18.02 4.54 5.98
N GLY A 245 -18.41 3.43 5.35
CA GLY A 245 -18.01 2.09 5.80
C GLY A 245 -16.49 1.89 5.72
N ILE A 246 -15.85 2.40 4.65
CA ILE A 246 -14.39 2.38 4.52
C ILE A 246 -13.75 3.21 5.63
N LYS A 247 -14.23 4.42 5.87
CA LYS A 247 -13.75 5.29 6.96
C LYS A 247 -13.87 4.61 8.33
N ASP A 248 -15.01 3.97 8.62
CA ASP A 248 -15.22 3.28 9.88
C ASP A 248 -14.21 2.13 10.06
N LYS A 249 -13.88 1.40 9.00
CA LYS A 249 -12.80 0.40 9.00
C LYS A 249 -11.43 1.02 9.27
N LEU A 250 -11.09 2.12 8.58
CA LEU A 250 -9.83 2.83 8.80
C LEU A 250 -9.70 3.33 10.24
N MET A 251 -10.78 3.89 10.78
CA MET A 251 -10.82 4.38 12.17
C MET A 251 -10.77 3.27 13.23
N SER A 252 -11.04 2.01 12.84
CA SER A 252 -10.90 0.85 13.74
C SER A 252 -9.47 0.35 13.86
N ALA A 253 -8.57 0.80 12.98
CA ALA A 253 -7.17 0.39 12.98
C ALA A 253 -6.48 0.78 14.29
N GLN A 254 -5.65 -0.12 14.83
CA GLN A 254 -4.86 0.10 16.03
C GLN A 254 -3.54 -0.69 15.93
N ASN A 255 -2.52 -0.21 16.61
CA ASN A 255 -1.25 -0.93 16.75
C ASN A 255 -0.56 -1.28 15.41
N MET A 256 -0.58 -0.34 14.46
CA MET A 256 -0.01 -0.55 13.13
C MET A 256 -0.72 -1.66 12.35
N ALA A 257 -2.07 -1.75 12.49
CA ALA A 257 -2.89 -2.71 11.76
C ALA A 257 -2.61 -2.64 10.26
N LYS A 258 -2.58 -3.78 9.60
CA LYS A 258 -2.29 -3.89 8.17
C LYS A 258 -3.59 -3.77 7.38
N ILE A 259 -3.65 -2.79 6.47
CA ILE A 259 -4.85 -2.45 5.72
C ILE A 259 -4.60 -2.73 4.25
N ILE A 260 -5.23 -3.77 3.73
CA ILE A 260 -5.09 -4.19 2.34
C ILE A 260 -6.16 -3.48 1.50
N VAL A 261 -5.72 -2.76 0.46
CA VAL A 261 -6.63 -2.07 -0.46
C VAL A 261 -6.65 -2.80 -1.80
N ASN A 262 -7.83 -3.31 -2.15
CA ASN A 262 -8.07 -3.83 -3.48
C ASN A 262 -8.28 -2.69 -4.46
N ALA A 263 -7.74 -2.79 -5.68
CA ALA A 263 -7.95 -1.81 -6.73
C ALA A 263 -7.74 -2.42 -8.11
N VAL A 264 -8.59 -2.06 -9.05
CA VAL A 264 -8.48 -2.38 -10.49
C VAL A 264 -8.50 -1.13 -11.35
N SER A 265 -8.88 0.02 -10.79
CA SER A 265 -8.91 1.30 -11.48
C SER A 265 -8.51 2.47 -10.56
N TYR A 266 -8.22 3.61 -11.16
CA TYR A 266 -8.01 4.85 -10.40
C TYR A 266 -9.29 5.36 -9.73
N ALA A 267 -10.47 4.97 -10.23
CA ALA A 267 -11.73 5.31 -9.59
C ALA A 267 -11.83 4.66 -8.21
N ASP A 268 -11.36 3.41 -8.06
CA ASP A 268 -11.29 2.73 -6.77
C ASP A 268 -10.41 3.49 -5.77
N LEU A 269 -9.21 3.92 -6.22
CA LEU A 269 -8.32 4.70 -5.36
C LEU A 269 -8.91 6.05 -4.96
N LYS A 270 -9.66 6.70 -5.85
CA LYS A 270 -10.32 7.97 -5.53
C LYS A 270 -11.37 7.81 -4.42
N VAL A 271 -12.16 6.73 -4.47
CA VAL A 271 -13.12 6.41 -3.40
C VAL A 271 -12.39 6.12 -2.10
N PHE A 272 -11.33 5.31 -2.15
CA PHE A 272 -10.51 5.01 -0.97
C PHE A 272 -9.89 6.28 -0.36
N CYS A 273 -9.30 7.15 -1.17
CA CYS A 273 -8.69 8.39 -0.69
C CYS A 273 -9.72 9.41 -0.19
N ALA A 274 -10.98 9.31 -0.62
CA ALA A 274 -12.06 10.16 -0.13
C ALA A 274 -12.55 9.75 1.27
N ALA A 275 -12.28 8.50 1.67
CA ALA A 275 -12.66 7.96 2.99
C ALA A 275 -11.66 8.32 4.08
#